data_cfc1dba2766f5f2656c829fc565df1c2
#
_entry.id   cfc1dba2766f5f2656c829fc565df1c2
#
_cell.length_a   1.000
_cell.length_b   1.000
_cell.length_c   1.000
_cell.angle_alpha   90.00
_cell.angle_beta   90.00
_cell.angle_gamma   90.00
#
_symmetry.space_group_name_H-M   'P 1'
#
loop_
_entity.id
_entity.type
_entity.pdbx_description
1 polymer ?
#
loop_
_entity_poly.entity_id
_entity_poly.type
_entity_poly.pdbx_seq_one_letter_code
_entity_poly.pdbx_strand_id
1 'polypeptide(L)'
;GLGDVYKRQVYKIELKDMPLVKQIAASTKSYAMDREDVRQSLTVIQGCTEQLKNNRNVLIFPEGTRSKNGNVMGEWHGGSFKCAVKAKADILPFCVIDTYKVLDQKGSKPMTCQLHFLKPIPYEEYAGMKTNEIAALVKSRIQACIDQNS
;
A
#
# COMPACT_ATOMS: atom_id res chain seq x y z
N GLY A 1 4.66 24.87 11.54
CA GLY A 1 4.46 24.55 10.16
C GLY A 1 4.00 23.12 10.02
N LEU A 2 2.87 22.90 9.33
CA LEU A 2 2.52 21.57 8.85
C LEU A 2 3.61 21.18 7.83
N GLY A 3 4.63 20.46 8.31
CA GLY A 3 5.69 19.95 7.48
C GLY A 3 5.11 19.17 6.31
N ASP A 4 5.71 19.32 5.16
CA ASP A 4 5.37 18.68 3.89
C ASP A 4 5.19 17.17 4.07
N VAL A 5 3.97 16.74 4.39
CA VAL A 5 3.60 15.32 4.44
C VAL A 5 3.36 14.87 3.00
N TYR A 6 4.42 14.83 2.21
CA TYR A 6 4.37 14.24 0.88
C TYR A 6 4.27 12.72 1.03
N LYS A 7 3.03 12.23 0.97
CA LYS A 7 2.76 10.80 0.82
C LYS A 7 2.93 10.46 -0.65
N ARG A 8 3.92 9.64 -0.97
CA ARG A 8 4.05 9.07 -2.32
C ARG A 8 3.37 7.72 -2.35
N GLN A 9 2.55 7.49 -3.35
CA GLN A 9 1.85 6.24 -3.56
C GLN A 9 2.46 5.48 -4.74
N VAL A 10 2.52 4.16 -4.63
CA VAL A 10 2.78 3.27 -5.78
C VAL A 10 1.44 2.83 -6.34
N TYR A 11 1.20 3.06 -7.63
CA TYR A 11 -0.04 2.70 -8.30
C TYR A 11 0.22 1.89 -9.59
N LYS A 12 -0.81 1.21 -10.06
CA LYS A 12 -0.75 0.35 -11.23
C LYS A 12 -0.59 1.18 -12.51
N ILE A 13 0.34 0.78 -13.39
CA ILE A 13 0.69 1.59 -14.59
C ILE A 13 -0.50 1.82 -15.53
N GLU A 14 -1.44 0.88 -15.60
CA GLU A 14 -2.62 1.01 -16.46
C GLU A 14 -3.53 2.19 -16.07
N LEU A 15 -3.39 2.68 -14.85
CA LEU A 15 -4.16 3.82 -14.36
C LEU A 15 -3.54 5.17 -14.72
N LYS A 16 -2.31 5.19 -15.28
CA LYS A 16 -1.53 6.41 -15.54
C LYS A 16 -2.22 7.40 -16.48
N ASP A 17 -3.02 6.87 -17.43
CA ASP A 17 -3.67 7.66 -18.46
C ASP A 17 -5.10 8.10 -18.08
N MET A 18 -5.62 7.65 -16.93
CA MET A 18 -6.89 8.13 -16.42
C MET A 18 -6.75 9.59 -15.93
N PRO A 19 -7.55 10.56 -16.45
CA PRO A 19 -7.34 11.99 -16.18
C PRO A 19 -7.24 12.34 -14.69
N LEU A 20 -8.14 11.83 -13.87
CA LEU A 20 -8.14 12.08 -12.43
C LEU A 20 -6.93 11.45 -11.73
N VAL A 21 -6.60 10.20 -12.06
CA VAL A 21 -5.44 9.48 -11.49
C VAL A 21 -4.14 10.16 -11.88
N LYS A 22 -4.02 10.61 -13.13
CA LYS A 22 -2.86 11.34 -13.63
C LYS A 22 -2.62 12.63 -12.84
N GLN A 23 -3.66 13.40 -12.56
CA GLN A 23 -3.57 14.65 -11.79
C GLN A 23 -3.16 14.37 -10.33
N ILE A 24 -3.81 13.40 -9.68
CA ILE A 24 -3.48 13.01 -8.30
C ILE A 24 -2.05 12.46 -8.23
N ALA A 25 -1.66 11.59 -9.15
CA ALA A 25 -0.32 11.01 -9.18
C ALA A 25 0.76 12.07 -9.41
N ALA A 26 0.50 13.07 -10.26
CA ALA A 26 1.41 14.18 -10.50
C ALA A 26 1.56 15.06 -9.25
N SER A 27 0.47 15.40 -8.59
CA SER A 27 0.48 16.24 -7.37
C SER A 27 1.16 15.54 -6.19
N THR A 28 0.99 14.22 -6.05
CA THR A 28 1.63 13.42 -5.00
C THR A 28 2.99 12.87 -5.40
N LYS A 29 3.47 13.13 -6.62
CA LYS A 29 4.70 12.56 -7.19
C LYS A 29 4.78 11.05 -7.02
N SER A 30 3.65 10.37 -7.25
CA SER A 30 3.49 8.93 -7.08
C SER A 30 4.21 8.13 -8.16
N TYR A 31 4.55 6.88 -7.88
CA TYR A 31 5.23 5.99 -8.82
C TYR A 31 4.25 5.07 -9.52
N ALA A 32 4.23 5.08 -10.86
CA ALA A 32 3.57 4.04 -11.64
C ALA A 32 4.43 2.77 -11.63
N MET A 33 3.83 1.61 -11.38
CA MET A 33 4.53 0.34 -11.37
C MET A 33 3.92 -0.59 -12.42
N ASP A 34 4.77 -1.03 -13.34
CA ASP A 34 4.51 -2.21 -14.17
C ASP A 34 5.16 -3.41 -13.49
N ARG A 35 4.37 -4.44 -13.21
CA ARG A 35 4.85 -5.63 -12.51
C ARG A 35 5.49 -6.65 -13.43
N GLU A 36 5.18 -6.57 -14.71
CA GLU A 36 5.77 -7.44 -15.73
C GLU A 36 7.17 -6.93 -16.10
N ASP A 37 7.45 -5.62 -15.90
CA ASP A 37 8.79 -5.05 -16.08
C ASP A 37 9.61 -5.07 -14.78
N VAL A 38 10.50 -6.05 -14.67
CA VAL A 38 11.40 -6.21 -13.53
C VAL A 38 12.32 -5.00 -13.35
N ARG A 39 12.79 -4.38 -14.44
CA ARG A 39 13.70 -3.23 -14.38
C ARG A 39 12.98 -2.01 -13.83
N GLN A 40 11.77 -1.76 -14.31
CA GLN A 40 10.94 -0.67 -13.82
C GLN A 40 10.58 -0.88 -12.33
N SER A 41 10.23 -2.10 -11.94
CA SER A 41 9.96 -2.45 -10.54
C SER A 41 11.15 -2.16 -9.63
N LEU A 42 12.39 -2.45 -10.07
CA LEU A 42 13.60 -2.11 -9.32
C LEU A 42 13.80 -0.61 -9.17
N THR A 43 13.56 0.17 -10.22
CA THR A 43 13.63 1.63 -10.18
C THR A 43 12.62 2.22 -9.20
N VAL A 44 11.39 1.71 -9.19
CA VAL A 44 10.36 2.14 -8.23
C VAL A 44 10.78 1.82 -6.79
N ILE A 45 11.29 0.60 -6.54
CA ILE A 45 11.78 0.21 -5.20
C ILE A 45 12.93 1.12 -4.74
N GLN A 46 13.86 1.47 -5.62
CA GLN A 46 14.95 2.41 -5.30
C GLN A 46 14.39 3.78 -4.94
N GLY A 47 13.51 4.33 -5.77
CA GLY A 47 12.87 5.61 -5.49
C GLY A 47 12.10 5.63 -4.17
N CYS A 48 11.33 4.57 -3.87
CA CYS A 48 10.66 4.43 -2.58
C CYS A 48 11.66 4.38 -1.41
N THR A 49 12.76 3.65 -1.57
CA THR A 49 13.82 3.55 -0.55
C THR A 49 14.44 4.91 -0.24
N GLU A 50 14.73 5.71 -1.27
CA GLU A 50 15.26 7.06 -1.10
C GLU A 50 14.27 8.00 -0.39
N GLN A 51 12.95 7.88 -0.71
CA GLN A 51 11.94 8.66 0.00
C GLN A 51 11.91 8.32 1.50
N LEU A 52 11.93 7.04 1.84
CA LEU A 52 11.93 6.58 3.23
C LEU A 52 13.19 7.05 3.98
N LYS A 53 14.37 6.99 3.35
CA LYS A 53 15.63 7.51 3.92
C LYS A 53 15.61 9.02 4.15
N ASN A 54 14.80 9.75 3.39
CA ASN A 54 14.59 11.19 3.54
C ASN A 54 13.40 11.52 4.47
N ASN A 55 13.03 10.61 5.37
CA ASN A 55 11.94 10.76 6.34
C ASN A 55 10.57 11.06 5.69
N ARG A 56 10.34 10.55 4.49
CA ARG A 56 9.06 10.67 3.79
C ARG A 56 8.29 9.35 3.84
N ASN A 57 6.97 9.43 3.94
CA ASN A 57 6.12 8.25 3.96
C ASN A 57 5.86 7.73 2.53
N VAL A 58 5.81 6.41 2.40
CA VAL A 58 5.44 5.72 1.16
C VAL A 58 4.24 4.83 1.43
N LEU A 59 3.18 4.99 0.63
CA LEU A 59 1.97 4.17 0.69
C LEU A 59 2.05 3.07 -0.37
N ILE A 60 1.88 1.82 0.06
CA ILE A 60 1.93 0.65 -0.83
C ILE A 60 0.75 -0.26 -0.54
N PHE A 61 0.11 -0.75 -1.59
CA PHE A 61 -0.88 -1.82 -1.54
C PHE A 61 -0.25 -3.12 -2.06
N PRO A 62 0.13 -4.06 -1.19
CA PRO A 62 0.89 -5.26 -1.59
C PRO A 62 0.15 -6.20 -2.54
N GLU A 63 -1.18 -6.18 -2.53
CA GLU A 63 -2.01 -6.93 -3.48
C GLU A 63 -1.89 -6.39 -4.92
N GLY A 64 -1.73 -5.07 -5.03
CA GLY A 64 -1.64 -4.31 -6.26
C GLY A 64 -2.83 -4.43 -7.20
N THR A 65 -3.92 -4.94 -6.72
CA THR A 65 -5.22 -4.96 -7.38
C THR A 65 -6.30 -4.78 -6.32
N ARG A 66 -7.51 -4.43 -6.76
CA ARG A 66 -8.67 -4.43 -5.88
C ARG A 66 -9.10 -5.86 -5.60
N SER A 67 -9.52 -6.15 -4.35
CA SER A 67 -10.23 -7.38 -4.07
C SER A 67 -11.50 -7.45 -4.94
N LYS A 68 -11.78 -8.63 -5.50
CA LYS A 68 -13.04 -8.93 -6.20
C LYS A 68 -14.01 -9.68 -5.31
N ASN A 69 -13.60 -9.99 -4.09
CA ASN A 69 -14.35 -10.84 -3.14
C ASN A 69 -14.62 -10.06 -1.83
N GLY A 70 -15.09 -8.82 -1.94
CA GLY A 70 -15.39 -7.99 -0.77
C GLY A 70 -14.15 -7.67 0.09
N ASN A 71 -14.24 -7.94 1.39
CA ASN A 71 -13.16 -7.71 2.35
C ASN A 71 -12.10 -8.82 2.38
N VAL A 72 -12.16 -9.80 1.48
CA VAL A 72 -11.17 -10.88 1.41
C VAL A 72 -9.90 -10.38 0.74
N MET A 73 -8.77 -10.47 1.44
CA MET A 73 -7.47 -10.10 0.88
C MET A 73 -6.99 -11.12 -0.16
N GLY A 74 -6.48 -10.60 -1.28
CA GLY A 74 -5.84 -11.39 -2.32
C GLY A 74 -4.43 -11.87 -1.97
N GLU A 75 -3.70 -12.27 -2.99
CA GLU A 75 -2.28 -12.62 -2.88
C GLU A 75 -1.42 -11.38 -2.65
N TRP A 76 -0.40 -11.50 -1.79
CA TRP A 76 0.52 -10.42 -1.48
C TRP A 76 1.89 -10.65 -2.09
N HIS A 77 2.46 -9.59 -2.65
CA HIS A 77 3.77 -9.63 -3.26
C HIS A 77 4.83 -9.15 -2.27
N GLY A 78 5.68 -10.08 -1.78
CA GLY A 78 6.76 -9.78 -0.84
C GLY A 78 7.73 -8.70 -1.34
N GLY A 79 7.88 -8.55 -2.65
CA GLY A 79 8.68 -7.49 -3.27
C GLY A 79 8.29 -6.08 -2.84
N SER A 80 7.05 -5.85 -2.45
CA SER A 80 6.52 -4.57 -1.95
C SER A 80 7.23 -4.09 -0.67
N PHE A 81 7.80 -5.01 0.11
CA PHE A 81 8.48 -4.70 1.38
C PHE A 81 9.98 -4.43 1.23
N LYS A 82 10.55 -4.61 0.02
CA LYS A 82 11.99 -4.40 -0.21
C LYS A 82 12.45 -2.98 0.13
N CYS A 83 11.63 -1.96 -0.13
CA CYS A 83 12.00 -0.58 0.19
C CYS A 83 12.06 -0.34 1.70
N ALA A 84 11.13 -0.89 2.48
CA ALA A 84 11.14 -0.80 3.94
C ALA A 84 12.38 -1.47 4.54
N VAL A 85 12.71 -2.69 4.10
CA VAL A 85 13.93 -3.40 4.52
C VAL A 85 15.19 -2.60 4.21
N LYS A 86 15.33 -2.09 2.96
CA LYS A 86 16.49 -1.31 2.53
C LYS A 86 16.64 0.03 3.25
N ALA A 87 15.54 0.65 3.62
CA ALA A 87 15.53 1.91 4.33
C ALA A 87 15.56 1.76 5.85
N LYS A 88 15.42 0.55 6.38
CA LYS A 88 15.22 0.25 7.81
C LYS A 88 14.05 1.08 8.39
N ALA A 89 12.95 1.12 7.66
CA ALA A 89 11.81 1.97 8.00
C ALA A 89 10.72 1.15 8.69
N ASP A 90 10.05 1.74 9.66
CA ASP A 90 8.90 1.14 10.31
C ASP A 90 7.76 0.91 9.32
N ILE A 91 6.98 -0.14 9.54
CA ILE A 91 5.80 -0.46 8.75
C ILE A 91 4.56 -0.11 9.56
N LEU A 92 3.70 0.76 9.03
CA LEU A 92 2.39 1.06 9.60
C LEU A 92 1.32 0.29 8.82
N PRO A 93 0.85 -0.87 9.30
CA PRO A 93 -0.25 -1.57 8.66
C PRO A 93 -1.56 -0.79 8.81
N PHE A 94 -2.39 -0.85 7.78
CA PHE A 94 -3.76 -0.36 7.84
C PHE A 94 -4.68 -1.23 6.98
N CYS A 95 -5.94 -1.27 7.31
CA CYS A 95 -6.94 -1.92 6.48
C CYS A 95 -8.11 -0.97 6.18
N VAL A 96 -8.72 -1.21 5.04
CA VAL A 96 -9.92 -0.51 4.58
C VAL A 96 -11.01 -1.54 4.39
N ILE A 97 -12.11 -1.40 5.12
CA ILE A 97 -13.22 -2.33 5.11
C ILE A 97 -14.39 -1.72 4.36
N ASP A 98 -15.11 -2.52 3.59
CA ASP A 98 -16.31 -2.15 2.83
C ASP A 98 -16.12 -1.16 1.68
N THR A 99 -14.88 -0.81 1.32
CA THR A 99 -14.62 0.11 0.19
C THR A 99 -15.05 -0.44 -1.17
N TYR A 100 -15.14 -1.76 -1.34
CA TYR A 100 -15.66 -2.38 -2.56
C TYR A 100 -17.11 -1.98 -2.83
N LYS A 101 -17.91 -1.74 -1.79
CA LYS A 101 -19.32 -1.32 -1.91
C LYS A 101 -19.48 -0.02 -2.69
N VAL A 102 -18.49 0.89 -2.61
CA VAL A 102 -18.50 2.18 -3.33
C VAL A 102 -18.57 2.01 -4.85
N LEU A 103 -17.95 0.96 -5.39
CA LEU A 103 -17.86 0.73 -6.82
C LEU A 103 -18.79 -0.38 -7.31
N ASP A 104 -19.11 -1.34 -6.46
CA ASP A 104 -19.84 -2.56 -6.85
C ASP A 104 -21.35 -2.44 -6.55
N GLN A 105 -21.77 -1.53 -5.67
CA GLN A 105 -23.19 -1.30 -5.42
C GLN A 105 -23.78 -0.31 -6.42
N LYS A 106 -24.88 -0.72 -7.07
CA LYS A 106 -25.68 0.17 -7.91
C LYS A 106 -26.62 0.99 -7.02
N GLY A 107 -26.56 2.32 -7.13
CA GLY A 107 -27.48 3.22 -6.46
C GLY A 107 -26.80 4.29 -5.60
N SER A 108 -27.57 5.29 -5.14
CA SER A 108 -27.11 6.43 -4.36
C SER A 108 -27.31 6.27 -2.85
N LYS A 109 -27.27 5.04 -2.31
CA LYS A 109 -27.44 4.84 -0.87
C LYS A 109 -26.15 5.26 -0.13
N PRO A 110 -26.28 5.94 1.02
CA PRO A 110 -25.14 6.21 1.88
C PRO A 110 -24.43 4.91 2.26
N MET A 111 -23.11 4.91 2.21
CA MET A 111 -22.27 3.77 2.55
C MET A 111 -21.24 4.18 3.58
N THR A 112 -20.95 3.29 4.51
CA THR A 112 -19.89 3.46 5.49
C THR A 112 -18.71 2.60 5.09
N CYS A 113 -17.53 3.22 4.95
CA CYS A 113 -16.26 2.52 4.82
C CYS A 113 -15.46 2.77 6.09
N GLN A 114 -14.75 1.74 6.55
CA GLN A 114 -13.92 1.84 7.74
C GLN A 114 -12.45 1.90 7.34
N LEU A 115 -11.67 2.73 8.04
CA LEU A 115 -10.22 2.79 7.93
C LEU A 115 -9.61 2.55 9.32
N HIS A 116 -8.86 1.48 9.47
CA HIS A 116 -8.20 1.13 10.71
C HIS A 116 -6.68 1.20 10.54
N PHE A 117 -6.01 2.00 11.37
CA PHE A 117 -4.56 1.97 11.51
C PHE A 117 -4.19 1.04 12.66
N LEU A 118 -3.29 0.11 12.39
CA LEU A 118 -2.83 -0.87 13.37
C LEU A 118 -1.55 -0.37 14.06
N LYS A 119 -1.12 -1.11 15.09
CA LYS A 119 0.14 -0.82 15.76
C LYS A 119 1.30 -0.87 14.76
N PRO A 120 2.17 0.14 14.72
CA PRO A 120 3.38 0.11 13.90
C PRO A 120 4.24 -1.11 14.21
N ILE A 121 4.89 -1.64 13.19
CA ILE A 121 5.89 -2.71 13.27
C ILE A 121 7.25 -2.03 13.11
N PRO A 122 8.02 -1.85 14.19
CA PRO A 122 9.33 -1.23 14.11
C PRO A 122 10.29 -2.12 13.31
N TYR A 123 11.32 -1.53 12.71
CA TYR A 123 12.28 -2.26 11.88
C TYR A 123 12.91 -3.43 12.64
N GLU A 124 13.21 -3.28 13.92
CA GLU A 124 13.84 -4.29 14.77
C GLU A 124 13.01 -5.59 14.84
N GLU A 125 11.68 -5.49 14.73
CA GLU A 125 10.79 -6.64 14.82
C GLU A 125 10.87 -7.54 13.57
N TYR A 126 11.21 -6.96 12.41
CA TYR A 126 11.29 -7.72 11.17
C TYR A 126 12.70 -7.73 10.54
N ALA A 127 13.69 -7.20 11.24
CA ALA A 127 15.09 -7.24 10.82
C ALA A 127 15.57 -8.68 10.61
N GLY A 128 16.14 -8.95 9.43
CA GLY A 128 16.62 -10.31 9.07
C GLY A 128 15.55 -11.24 8.48
N MET A 129 14.28 -10.88 8.52
CA MET A 129 13.23 -11.66 7.87
C MET A 129 13.28 -11.53 6.34
N LYS A 130 12.89 -12.59 5.64
CA LYS A 130 12.68 -12.54 4.19
C LYS A 130 11.43 -11.71 3.88
N THR A 131 11.40 -11.06 2.73
CA THR A 131 10.28 -10.18 2.36
C THR A 131 8.93 -10.89 2.29
N ASN A 132 8.89 -12.19 2.00
CA ASN A 132 7.67 -12.98 2.04
C ASN A 132 7.21 -13.26 3.48
N GLU A 133 8.13 -13.41 4.43
CA GLU A 133 7.82 -13.57 5.85
C GLU A 133 7.27 -12.26 6.43
N ILE A 134 7.84 -11.11 6.03
CA ILE A 134 7.33 -9.79 6.37
C ILE A 134 5.91 -9.60 5.82
N ALA A 135 5.68 -9.98 4.56
CA ALA A 135 4.35 -9.93 3.95
C ALA A 135 3.33 -10.77 4.73
N ALA A 136 3.71 -11.99 5.13
CA ALA A 136 2.84 -12.86 5.93
C ALA A 136 2.53 -12.27 7.32
N LEU A 137 3.55 -11.69 8.00
CA LEU A 137 3.39 -11.03 9.29
C LEU A 137 2.41 -9.84 9.20
N VAL A 138 2.61 -8.95 8.23
CA VAL A 138 1.75 -7.77 8.06
C VAL A 138 0.33 -8.21 7.66
N LYS A 139 0.22 -9.18 6.75
CA LYS A 139 -1.08 -9.71 6.29
C LYS A 139 -1.87 -10.32 7.44
N SER A 140 -1.23 -11.11 8.31
CA SER A 140 -1.90 -11.74 9.46
C SER A 140 -2.48 -10.71 10.44
N ARG A 141 -1.75 -9.61 10.70
CA ARG A 141 -2.24 -8.52 11.56
C ARG A 141 -3.44 -7.80 10.96
N ILE A 142 -3.40 -7.55 9.65
CA ILE A 142 -4.51 -6.93 8.93
C ILE A 142 -5.72 -7.87 8.89
N GLN A 143 -5.50 -9.17 8.65
CA GLN A 143 -6.60 -10.16 8.65
C GLN A 143 -7.31 -10.19 9.99
N ALA A 144 -6.58 -10.22 11.10
CA ALA A 144 -7.16 -10.18 12.43
C ALA A 144 -8.04 -8.94 12.66
N CYS A 145 -7.62 -7.78 12.12
CA CYS A 145 -8.42 -6.56 12.20
C CYS A 145 -9.69 -6.66 11.34
N ILE A 146 -9.60 -7.22 10.13
CA ILE A 146 -10.75 -7.43 9.25
C ILE A 146 -11.75 -8.37 9.91
N ASP A 147 -11.29 -9.51 10.46
CA ASP A 147 -12.14 -10.51 11.10
C ASP A 147 -12.91 -9.98 12.31
N GLN A 148 -12.34 -8.97 12.99
CA GLN A 148 -12.98 -8.32 14.15
C GLN A 148 -13.99 -7.24 13.78
N ASN A 149 -13.94 -6.69 12.55
CA ASN A 149 -14.69 -5.50 12.18
C ASN A 149 -15.55 -5.66 10.90
N SER A 150 -15.57 -6.85 10.29
CA SER A 150 -16.38 -7.17 9.08
C SER A 150 -17.70 -7.81 9.42
#